data_4ea4c49526f9f5605f0052f5b68d47ba
#
_entry.id   4ea4c49526f9f5605f0052f5b68d47ba
#
_cell.length_a   1.000
_cell.length_b   1.000
_cell.length_c   1.000
_cell.angle_alpha   90.00
_cell.angle_beta   90.00
_cell.angle_gamma   90.00
#
_symmetry.space_group_name_H-M   'P 1'
#
loop_
_entity.id
_entity.type
_entity.pdbx_description
1 polymer ?
#
loop_
_entity_poly.entity_id
_entity_poly.type
_entity_poly.pdbx_seq_one_letter_code
_entity_poly.pdbx_strand_id
1 'polypeptide(L)'
;SDTPIEERQYAIDYFLYLWCGKDSCLFDKSKMSTFERYFISEKETHVEEKGYFFKLRDDEATIDRILDAFDVHGEHRHIINGHVPVHVVNGEKPIKANGKLMVIDGGFAEAYHKETGIAGYTLVYHSSGFELVQHEPFTSSVDAVMRGTDIVSTKQIVETSGHRMRV
;
A
#
# COMPACT_ATOMS: atom_id res chain seq x y z
N SER A 1 30.84 -7.56 16.51
CA SER A 1 30.27 -8.45 15.47
C SER A 1 31.42 -9.01 14.63
N ASP A 2 31.56 -10.33 14.58
CA ASP A 2 32.65 -11.05 13.89
C ASP A 2 32.44 -11.14 12.38
N THR A 3 31.43 -10.42 11.84
CA THR A 3 31.15 -10.41 10.40
C THR A 3 32.26 -9.67 9.64
N PRO A 4 32.85 -10.26 8.61
CA PRO A 4 33.85 -9.63 7.78
C PRO A 4 33.40 -8.27 7.23
N ILE A 5 34.33 -7.33 7.08
CA ILE A 5 34.04 -5.97 6.61
C ILE A 5 33.36 -5.98 5.24
N GLU A 6 33.83 -6.86 4.35
CA GLU A 6 33.29 -6.99 2.99
C GLU A 6 31.83 -7.45 2.98
N GLU A 7 31.47 -8.41 3.84
CA GLU A 7 30.09 -8.87 3.97
C GLU A 7 29.18 -7.77 4.53
N ARG A 8 29.68 -6.97 5.49
CA ARG A 8 28.91 -5.82 6.02
C ARG A 8 28.71 -4.76 4.95
N GLN A 9 29.76 -4.46 4.17
CA GLN A 9 29.64 -3.47 3.10
C GLN A 9 28.66 -3.95 2.03
N TYR A 10 28.75 -5.21 1.61
CA TYR A 10 27.79 -5.80 0.67
C TYR A 10 26.34 -5.70 1.18
N ALA A 11 26.10 -6.01 2.47
CA ALA A 11 24.76 -5.91 3.05
C ALA A 11 24.24 -4.47 3.04
N ILE A 12 25.08 -3.48 3.35
CA ILE A 12 24.74 -2.06 3.31
C ILE A 12 24.41 -1.63 1.88
N ASP A 13 25.25 -1.97 0.91
CA ASP A 13 25.08 -1.60 -0.49
C ASP A 13 23.83 -2.26 -1.08
N TYR A 14 23.58 -3.54 -0.73
CA TYR A 14 22.37 -4.25 -1.15
C TYR A 14 21.11 -3.67 -0.54
N PHE A 15 21.15 -3.30 0.76
CA PHE A 15 20.04 -2.64 1.42
C PHE A 15 19.73 -1.28 0.78
N LEU A 16 20.77 -0.49 0.48
CA LEU A 16 20.62 0.79 -0.21
C LEU A 16 20.03 0.62 -1.61
N TYR A 17 20.50 -0.40 -2.34
CA TYR A 17 19.92 -0.75 -3.65
C TYR A 17 18.44 -1.10 -3.54
N LEU A 18 18.04 -1.91 -2.57
CA LEU A 18 16.64 -2.27 -2.37
C LEU A 18 15.78 -1.04 -2.01
N TRP A 19 16.34 -0.10 -1.24
CA TRP A 19 15.64 1.12 -0.80
C TRP A 19 15.37 2.09 -1.95
N CYS A 20 16.36 2.41 -2.75
CA CYS A 20 16.28 3.50 -3.74
C CYS A 20 16.96 3.20 -5.09
N GLY A 21 17.45 1.99 -5.29
CA GLY A 21 18.11 1.61 -6.53
C GLY A 21 17.13 1.53 -7.68
N LYS A 22 17.57 2.05 -8.83
CA LYS A 22 16.79 1.98 -10.06
C LYS A 22 16.40 0.52 -10.34
N ASP A 23 15.12 0.31 -10.60
CA ASP A 23 14.53 -0.97 -10.97
C ASP A 23 14.71 -2.09 -9.90
N SER A 24 15.05 -1.73 -8.65
CA SER A 24 15.06 -2.71 -7.56
C SER A 24 13.65 -3.22 -7.27
N CYS A 25 13.54 -4.48 -6.84
CA CYS A 25 12.25 -5.13 -6.64
C CYS A 25 11.37 -4.51 -5.53
N LEU A 26 11.98 -3.81 -4.55
CA LEU A 26 11.23 -3.13 -3.49
C LEU A 26 10.89 -1.68 -3.84
N PHE A 27 11.82 -0.98 -4.48
CA PHE A 27 11.61 0.41 -4.86
C PHE A 27 10.68 0.51 -6.08
N ASP A 28 10.87 -0.35 -7.06
CA ASP A 28 10.08 -0.51 -8.28
C ASP A 28 9.74 0.80 -9.00
N LYS A 29 10.73 1.67 -9.09
CA LYS A 29 10.67 2.94 -9.82
C LYS A 29 11.97 3.23 -10.55
N SER A 30 11.90 4.06 -11.59
CA SER A 30 13.08 4.47 -12.36
C SER A 30 14.05 5.35 -11.56
N LYS A 31 13.54 6.15 -10.63
CA LYS A 31 14.31 7.04 -9.74
C LYS A 31 13.46 7.53 -8.58
N MET A 32 14.12 8.17 -7.61
CA MET A 32 13.50 8.97 -6.57
C MET A 32 13.71 10.45 -6.90
N SER A 33 12.65 11.19 -7.17
CA SER A 33 12.72 12.60 -7.61
C SER A 33 12.50 13.61 -6.49
N THR A 34 12.76 13.25 -5.25
CA THR A 34 12.50 14.11 -4.09
C THR A 34 13.31 15.40 -4.16
N PHE A 35 14.60 15.32 -4.46
CA PHE A 35 15.46 16.50 -4.53
C PHE A 35 15.17 17.35 -5.76
N GLU A 36 14.88 16.74 -6.90
CA GLU A 36 14.48 17.43 -8.10
C GLU A 36 13.23 18.28 -7.87
N ARG A 37 12.25 17.77 -7.12
CA ARG A 37 11.01 18.49 -6.78
C ARG A 37 11.26 19.72 -5.89
N TYR A 38 12.31 19.69 -5.07
CA TYR A 38 12.65 20.81 -4.17
C TYR A 38 13.56 21.85 -4.84
N PHE A 39 14.47 21.42 -5.71
CA PHE A 39 15.59 22.27 -6.14
C PHE A 39 15.59 22.57 -7.64
N ILE A 40 14.80 21.87 -8.44
CA ILE A 40 14.78 21.98 -9.90
C ILE A 40 13.37 22.35 -10.35
N SER A 41 13.26 23.40 -11.20
CA SER A 41 11.98 23.90 -11.69
C SER A 41 11.43 23.09 -12.87
N GLU A 42 12.30 22.43 -13.61
CA GLU A 42 12.01 21.67 -14.81
C GLU A 42 11.19 20.40 -14.46
N LYS A 43 9.90 20.41 -14.83
CA LYS A 43 8.94 19.36 -14.48
C LYS A 43 9.30 17.98 -15.05
N GLU A 44 10.01 17.92 -16.15
CA GLU A 44 10.50 16.67 -16.76
C GLU A 44 11.41 15.89 -15.79
N THR A 45 12.16 16.60 -14.93
CA THR A 45 13.02 15.97 -13.94
C THR A 45 12.26 15.32 -12.79
N HIS A 46 10.98 15.69 -12.60
CA HIS A 46 10.11 15.17 -11.52
C HIS A 46 9.41 13.86 -11.90
N VAL A 47 9.50 13.43 -13.15
CA VAL A 47 8.81 12.23 -13.63
C VAL A 47 9.49 10.97 -13.05
N GLU A 48 8.69 10.12 -12.42
CA GLU A 48 9.07 8.79 -11.95
C GLU A 48 8.27 7.75 -12.71
N GLU A 49 8.96 6.83 -13.37
CA GLU A 49 8.32 5.70 -14.05
C GLU A 49 8.15 4.55 -13.05
N LYS A 50 6.93 4.04 -12.95
CA LYS A 50 6.60 2.87 -12.11
C LYS A 50 7.03 1.59 -12.81
N GLY A 51 7.58 0.66 -12.03
CA GLY A 51 8.05 -0.62 -12.51
C GLY A 51 6.96 -1.68 -12.71
N TYR A 52 7.39 -2.93 -12.75
CA TYR A 52 6.53 -4.05 -13.12
C TYR A 52 5.50 -4.41 -12.04
N PHE A 53 5.85 -4.33 -10.75
CA PHE A 53 4.91 -4.63 -9.67
C PHE A 53 3.68 -3.70 -9.74
N PHE A 54 3.89 -2.40 -9.94
CA PHE A 54 2.80 -1.44 -10.08
C PHE A 54 1.90 -1.71 -11.28
N LYS A 55 2.45 -2.30 -12.34
CA LYS A 55 1.69 -2.63 -13.56
C LYS A 55 0.93 -3.95 -13.42
N LEU A 56 1.48 -4.88 -12.67
CA LEU A 56 1.00 -6.27 -12.58
C LEU A 56 0.23 -6.58 -11.29
N ARG A 57 0.15 -5.63 -10.36
CA ARG A 57 -0.51 -5.86 -9.05
C ARG A 57 -2.02 -6.14 -9.13
N ASP A 58 -2.65 -5.87 -10.28
CA ASP A 58 -4.05 -6.25 -10.54
C ASP A 58 -4.18 -7.61 -11.24
N ASP A 59 -3.06 -8.20 -11.69
CA ASP A 59 -3.02 -9.52 -12.33
C ASP A 59 -2.94 -10.63 -11.27
N GLU A 60 -4.02 -11.40 -11.17
CA GLU A 60 -4.17 -12.47 -10.19
C GLU A 60 -3.08 -13.55 -10.32
N ALA A 61 -2.73 -13.93 -11.56
CA ALA A 61 -1.72 -14.95 -11.79
C ALA A 61 -0.32 -14.50 -11.35
N THR A 62 -0.01 -13.21 -11.47
CA THR A 62 1.25 -12.64 -10.96
C THR A 62 1.27 -12.65 -9.43
N ILE A 63 0.17 -12.29 -8.77
CA ILE A 63 0.08 -12.32 -7.30
C ILE A 63 0.20 -13.76 -6.79
N ASP A 64 -0.43 -14.73 -7.44
CA ASP A 64 -0.29 -16.15 -7.10
C ASP A 64 1.17 -16.62 -7.19
N ARG A 65 1.88 -16.27 -8.26
CA ARG A 65 3.32 -16.62 -8.39
C ARG A 65 4.18 -16.00 -7.29
N ILE A 66 3.87 -14.78 -6.86
CA ILE A 66 4.57 -14.15 -5.73
C ILE A 66 4.30 -14.93 -4.45
N LEU A 67 3.04 -15.24 -4.15
CA LEU A 67 2.65 -16.00 -2.96
C LEU A 67 3.32 -17.39 -2.94
N ASP A 68 3.34 -18.07 -4.09
CA ASP A 68 4.01 -19.38 -4.25
C ASP A 68 5.53 -19.27 -4.01
N ALA A 69 6.17 -18.20 -4.49
CA ALA A 69 7.59 -17.98 -4.28
C ALA A 69 7.96 -17.75 -2.79
N PHE A 70 7.00 -17.28 -1.99
CA PHE A 70 7.14 -17.14 -0.54
C PHE A 70 6.58 -18.34 0.24
N ASP A 71 6.26 -19.46 -0.43
CA ASP A 71 5.71 -20.68 0.18
C ASP A 71 4.39 -20.44 0.93
N VAL A 72 3.59 -19.47 0.47
CA VAL A 72 2.28 -19.15 1.02
C VAL A 72 1.20 -19.85 0.19
N HIS A 73 0.61 -20.91 0.73
CA HIS A 73 -0.36 -21.76 0.04
C HIS A 73 -1.75 -21.68 0.68
N GLY A 74 -2.76 -22.21 -0.03
CA GLY A 74 -4.15 -22.26 0.42
C GLY A 74 -5.05 -21.26 -0.31
N GLU A 75 -6.34 -21.34 -0.03
CA GLU A 75 -7.36 -20.50 -0.69
C GLU A 75 -7.36 -19.07 -0.11
N HIS A 76 -7.10 -18.92 1.20
CA HIS A 76 -7.14 -17.66 1.93
C HIS A 76 -5.75 -17.07 2.09
N ARG A 77 -5.11 -16.76 0.96
CA ARG A 77 -3.74 -16.21 0.93
C ARG A 77 -3.74 -14.81 0.34
N HIS A 78 -3.08 -13.88 1.00
CA HIS A 78 -3.11 -12.48 0.64
C HIS A 78 -1.74 -11.83 0.73
N ILE A 79 -1.51 -10.81 -0.13
CA ILE A 79 -0.47 -9.82 0.03
C ILE A 79 -1.11 -8.56 0.58
N ILE A 80 -0.53 -8.01 1.64
CA ILE A 80 -0.91 -6.71 2.20
C ILE A 80 0.27 -5.78 2.03
N ASN A 81 0.08 -4.66 1.34
CA ASN A 81 1.13 -3.68 1.19
C ASN A 81 0.67 -2.26 1.50
N GLY A 82 1.61 -1.44 1.99
CA GLY A 82 1.46 -0.03 2.29
C GLY A 82 2.48 0.81 1.55
N HIS A 83 2.80 1.98 2.08
CA HIS A 83 3.81 2.93 1.61
C HIS A 83 3.47 3.65 0.29
N VAL A 84 2.68 3.09 -0.58
CA VAL A 84 2.24 3.77 -1.82
C VAL A 84 0.74 4.00 -1.72
N PRO A 85 0.30 5.24 -1.52
CA PRO A 85 -1.11 5.56 -1.30
C PRO A 85 -1.99 5.17 -2.49
N VAL A 86 -3.21 4.77 -2.18
CA VAL A 86 -4.28 4.56 -3.17
C VAL A 86 -4.85 5.90 -3.57
N HIS A 87 -4.85 6.20 -4.86
CA HIS A 87 -5.41 7.44 -5.40
C HIS A 87 -6.89 7.26 -5.73
N VAL A 88 -7.75 7.32 -4.72
CA VAL A 88 -9.21 7.13 -4.88
C VAL A 88 -9.82 8.18 -5.82
N VAL A 89 -9.31 9.41 -5.81
CA VAL A 89 -9.74 10.47 -6.76
C VAL A 89 -9.56 10.07 -8.22
N ASN A 90 -8.63 9.17 -8.52
CA ASN A 90 -8.38 8.64 -9.85
C ASN A 90 -9.14 7.32 -10.12
N GLY A 91 -10.03 6.92 -9.21
CA GLY A 91 -10.78 5.66 -9.31
C GLY A 91 -9.96 4.41 -8.95
N GLU A 92 -8.78 4.58 -8.35
CA GLU A 92 -7.98 3.44 -7.91
C GLU A 92 -8.65 2.74 -6.72
N LYS A 93 -8.65 1.39 -6.76
CA LYS A 93 -9.22 0.57 -5.69
C LYS A 93 -8.12 -0.03 -4.81
N PRO A 94 -8.34 -0.08 -3.48
CA PRO A 94 -7.37 -0.69 -2.56
C PRO A 94 -7.31 -2.22 -2.67
N ILE A 95 -8.40 -2.85 -3.06
CA ILE A 95 -8.50 -4.31 -3.24
C ILE A 95 -8.19 -4.63 -4.70
N LYS A 96 -7.18 -5.45 -4.94
CA LYS A 96 -6.62 -5.79 -6.24
C LYS A 96 -6.53 -7.30 -6.41
N ALA A 97 -6.28 -7.75 -7.66
CA ALA A 97 -6.10 -9.16 -7.99
C ALA A 97 -7.18 -10.05 -7.35
N ASN A 98 -8.44 -9.68 -7.53
CA ASN A 98 -9.60 -10.42 -7.02
C ASN A 98 -9.55 -10.68 -5.49
N GLY A 99 -9.06 -9.70 -4.71
CA GLY A 99 -8.93 -9.81 -3.24
C GLY A 99 -7.60 -10.37 -2.74
N LYS A 100 -6.74 -10.88 -3.62
CA LYS A 100 -5.43 -11.45 -3.22
C LYS A 100 -4.38 -10.41 -2.85
N LEU A 101 -4.55 -9.17 -3.28
CA LEU A 101 -3.69 -8.04 -2.88
C LEU A 101 -4.53 -6.91 -2.29
N MET A 102 -4.15 -6.45 -1.11
CA MET A 102 -4.75 -5.32 -0.42
C MET A 102 -3.72 -4.21 -0.22
N VAL A 103 -4.01 -3.01 -0.73
CA VAL A 103 -3.20 -1.81 -0.49
C VAL A 103 -3.87 -1.02 0.62
N ILE A 104 -3.21 -0.92 1.77
CA ILE A 104 -3.77 -0.32 2.98
C ILE A 104 -3.29 1.11 3.25
N ASP A 105 -2.53 1.70 2.33
CA ASP A 105 -2.09 3.08 2.44
C ASP A 105 -3.04 4.02 1.69
N GLY A 106 -3.57 5.00 2.40
CA GLY A 106 -4.41 6.06 1.84
C GLY A 106 -3.84 7.45 2.08
N GLY A 107 -2.63 7.54 2.65
CA GLY A 107 -1.99 8.81 2.98
C GLY A 107 -2.66 9.51 4.17
N PHE A 108 -2.46 9.03 5.39
CA PHE A 108 -3.04 9.61 6.62
C PHE A 108 -2.66 11.08 6.86
N ALA A 109 -1.52 11.54 6.35
CA ALA A 109 -1.12 12.93 6.50
C ALA A 109 -1.99 13.85 5.65
N GLU A 110 -2.48 14.93 6.23
CA GLU A 110 -3.39 15.91 5.60
C GLU A 110 -2.89 16.41 4.23
N ALA A 111 -1.57 16.53 4.06
CA ALA A 111 -0.96 16.95 2.81
C ALA A 111 -1.29 16.04 1.62
N TYR A 112 -1.58 14.75 1.87
CA TYR A 112 -1.92 13.78 0.83
C TYR A 112 -3.42 13.72 0.51
N HIS A 113 -4.31 14.22 1.37
CA HIS A 113 -5.76 14.07 1.21
C HIS A 113 -6.28 14.63 -0.12
N LYS A 114 -5.65 15.69 -0.64
CA LYS A 114 -6.01 16.27 -1.96
C LYS A 114 -5.68 15.34 -3.11
N GLU A 115 -4.64 14.53 -2.98
CA GLU A 115 -4.19 13.61 -4.01
C GLU A 115 -4.88 12.25 -3.91
N THR A 116 -5.12 11.78 -2.68
CA THR A 116 -5.71 10.45 -2.43
C THR A 116 -7.24 10.48 -2.37
N GLY A 117 -7.83 11.59 -1.87
CA GLY A 117 -9.28 11.76 -1.70
C GLY A 117 -9.83 11.13 -0.42
N ILE A 118 -8.97 10.53 0.41
CA ILE A 118 -9.34 9.86 1.66
C ILE A 118 -8.32 10.17 2.77
N ALA A 119 -8.67 9.84 4.03
CA ALA A 119 -7.76 9.96 5.17
C ALA A 119 -6.96 8.66 5.46
N GLY A 120 -7.20 7.58 4.76
CA GLY A 120 -6.46 6.33 4.91
C GLY A 120 -7.33 5.08 4.99
N TYR A 121 -6.68 3.95 5.23
CA TYR A 121 -7.35 2.66 5.40
C TYR A 121 -6.92 2.00 6.70
N THR A 122 -7.85 1.24 7.30
CA THR A 122 -7.56 0.26 8.36
C THR A 122 -8.02 -1.11 7.88
N LEU A 123 -7.12 -2.08 7.91
CA LEU A 123 -7.47 -3.47 7.67
C LEU A 123 -7.77 -4.13 9.02
N VAL A 124 -8.97 -4.67 9.16
CA VAL A 124 -9.40 -5.42 10.34
C VAL A 124 -9.48 -6.89 9.98
N TYR A 125 -8.80 -7.72 10.76
CA TYR A 125 -8.92 -9.18 10.67
C TYR A 125 -9.66 -9.72 11.89
N HIS A 126 -10.68 -10.53 11.64
CA HIS A 126 -11.47 -11.17 12.69
C HIS A 126 -11.96 -12.55 12.23
N SER A 127 -12.67 -13.28 13.10
CA SER A 127 -13.11 -14.66 12.83
C SER A 127 -13.99 -14.83 11.57
N SER A 128 -14.57 -13.74 11.07
CA SER A 128 -15.40 -13.77 9.85
C SER A 128 -14.61 -13.37 8.58
N GLY A 129 -13.32 -13.04 8.69
CA GLY A 129 -12.48 -12.68 7.54
C GLY A 129 -11.84 -11.30 7.65
N PHE A 130 -11.58 -10.68 6.51
CA PHE A 130 -11.00 -9.35 6.40
C PHE A 130 -12.07 -8.28 6.11
N GLU A 131 -11.97 -7.17 6.82
CA GLU A 131 -12.75 -5.96 6.59
C GLU A 131 -11.81 -4.79 6.35
N LEU A 132 -11.96 -4.09 5.24
CA LEU A 132 -11.22 -2.88 4.93
C LEU A 132 -12.08 -1.66 5.26
N VAL A 133 -11.61 -0.84 6.19
CA VAL A 133 -12.26 0.40 6.62
C VAL A 133 -11.56 1.57 5.96
N GLN A 134 -12.28 2.31 5.12
CA GLN A 134 -11.80 3.55 4.52
C GLN A 134 -12.18 4.72 5.42
N HIS A 135 -11.23 5.57 5.76
CA HIS A 135 -11.45 6.77 6.56
C HIS A 135 -11.61 8.00 5.68
N GLU A 136 -12.69 8.74 5.92
CA GLU A 136 -12.89 10.03 5.29
C GLU A 136 -12.07 11.13 6.00
N PRO A 137 -11.67 12.21 5.30
CA PRO A 137 -10.97 13.32 5.92
C PRO A 137 -11.79 13.93 7.05
N PHE A 138 -11.19 14.05 8.23
CA PHE A 138 -11.81 14.69 9.39
C PHE A 138 -11.75 16.21 9.25
N THR A 139 -12.90 16.87 9.34
CA THR A 139 -13.00 18.33 9.18
C THR A 139 -12.82 19.08 10.50
N SER A 140 -13.61 18.74 11.51
CA SER A 140 -13.47 19.29 12.87
C SER A 140 -14.34 18.53 13.88
N SER A 141 -13.97 18.58 15.16
CA SER A 141 -14.78 18.03 16.25
C SER A 141 -16.15 18.69 16.34
N VAL A 142 -16.22 20.00 16.07
CA VAL A 142 -17.48 20.75 16.09
C VAL A 142 -18.42 20.27 14.99
N ASP A 143 -17.90 20.08 13.77
CA ASP A 143 -18.70 19.59 12.64
C ASP A 143 -19.22 18.16 12.88
N ALA A 144 -18.34 17.28 13.41
CA ALA A 144 -18.71 15.92 13.77
C ALA A 144 -19.84 15.87 14.82
N VAL A 145 -19.75 16.69 15.86
CA VAL A 145 -20.78 16.78 16.92
C VAL A 145 -22.07 17.38 16.38
N MET A 146 -22.00 18.47 15.60
CA MET A 146 -23.17 19.16 15.08
C MET A 146 -23.97 18.32 14.08
N ARG A 147 -23.29 17.49 13.29
CA ARG A 147 -23.92 16.61 12.30
C ARG A 147 -24.28 15.23 12.85
N GLY A 148 -23.85 14.91 14.07
CA GLY A 148 -23.99 13.57 14.63
C GLY A 148 -23.20 12.53 13.79
N THR A 149 -22.19 12.99 13.05
CA THR A 149 -21.28 12.13 12.29
C THR A 149 -20.05 11.92 13.15
N ASP A 150 -19.87 10.72 13.60
CA ASP A 150 -18.56 10.24 14.01
C ASP A 150 -17.63 10.21 12.78
N ILE A 151 -16.40 9.77 12.92
CA ILE A 151 -15.50 9.60 11.76
C ILE A 151 -16.24 8.79 10.71
N VAL A 152 -16.56 9.40 9.58
CA VAL A 152 -17.26 8.69 8.50
C VAL A 152 -16.33 7.65 7.94
N SER A 153 -16.74 6.41 7.96
CA SER A 153 -15.97 5.27 7.48
C SER A 153 -16.83 4.39 6.59
N THR A 154 -16.28 4.02 5.44
CA THR A 154 -16.89 3.02 4.56
C THR A 154 -16.22 1.68 4.78
N LYS A 155 -17.01 0.64 5.03
CA LYS A 155 -16.53 -0.71 5.25
C LYS A 155 -16.70 -1.56 4.02
N GLN A 156 -15.65 -2.30 3.64
CA GLN A 156 -15.70 -3.30 2.58
C GLN A 156 -15.30 -4.66 3.16
N ILE A 157 -16.17 -5.66 2.98
CA ILE A 157 -15.82 -7.04 3.29
C ILE A 157 -14.97 -7.56 2.15
N VAL A 158 -13.72 -7.88 2.43
CA VAL A 158 -12.77 -8.39 1.43
C VAL A 158 -12.94 -9.89 1.27
N GLU A 159 -13.13 -10.59 2.40
CA GLU A 159 -13.31 -12.03 2.41
C GLU A 159 -14.12 -12.44 3.65
N THR A 160 -15.05 -13.39 3.46
CA THR A 160 -15.74 -14.04 4.57
C THR A 160 -15.17 -15.43 4.77
N SER A 161 -14.59 -15.68 5.94
CA SER A 161 -14.22 -17.05 6.30
C SER A 161 -15.49 -17.92 6.35
N GLY A 162 -15.55 -18.97 5.56
CA GLY A 162 -16.68 -19.92 5.52
C GLY A 162 -16.89 -20.73 6.82
N HIS A 163 -16.11 -20.47 7.86
CA HIS A 163 -16.25 -21.06 9.17
C HIS A 163 -17.31 -20.32 9.99
N ARG A 164 -18.58 -20.69 9.81
CA ARG A 164 -19.55 -20.50 10.87
C ARG A 164 -19.08 -21.31 12.08
N MET A 165 -18.59 -20.64 13.12
CA MET A 165 -18.48 -21.31 14.41
C MET A 165 -19.88 -21.88 14.73
N ARG A 166 -19.99 -23.19 14.84
CA ARG A 166 -21.15 -23.82 15.47
C ARG A 166 -21.07 -23.45 16.95
N VAL A 167 -21.97 -22.60 17.40
CA VAL A 167 -22.28 -22.37 18.79
C VAL A 167 -22.96 -23.63 19.31
#